data_e5a082df73dd69f1494e2bb825eee138
#
_entry.id   e5a082df73dd69f1494e2bb825eee138
#
_cell.length_a   1.000
_cell.length_b   1.000
_cell.length_c   1.000
_cell.angle_alpha   90.00
_cell.angle_beta   90.00
_cell.angle_gamma   90.00
#
_symmetry.space_group_name_H-M   'P 1'
#
loop_
_entity.id
_entity.type
_entity.pdbx_description
1 polymer ?
#
loop_
_entity_poly.entity_id
_entity_poly.type
_entity_poly.pdbx_seq_one_letter_code
_entity_poly.pdbx_strand_id
1 'polypeptide(L)'
;MKKIGIIVVLLVSTLCVTVQGRTPAYIDLELGGGAVVMPYGGFDNGLVAGGNFDFGAKYAILFNPRKGWGMSFGAGLSTFQGTRVLNGEYEFPSVDDQGRAFLLNTKVQNWTERQQVYSAAIPVNVFYQHKKYRKSGWFGSFGLKLYIPFHASYNVTQGDIITKGWYEQWGGTWIENLPQHGFGMYNTLLPSGKIETSLLVTAQLQFGAILHLDKKKEMYVAGYIEHGANNMFVNKDAKPLFTTIQNVNSYQYNGYYSSLSTNSIPIIVGIKVGWRFKDVHDCNCIRQ
;
A
#
# COMPACT_ATOMS: atom_id res chain seq x y z
N MET A 1 -16.77 -11.85 2.73
CA MET A 1 -16.53 -10.99 1.55
C MET A 1 -17.81 -10.59 0.79
N LYS A 2 -18.81 -11.46 0.54
CA LYS A 2 -20.05 -11.09 -0.18
C LYS A 2 -20.91 -9.99 0.48
N LYS A 3 -20.91 -9.87 1.81
CA LYS A 3 -21.74 -8.89 2.54
C LYS A 3 -21.23 -7.43 2.45
N ILE A 4 -19.91 -7.21 2.32
CA ILE A 4 -19.32 -5.87 2.21
C ILE A 4 -19.57 -5.26 0.83
N GLY A 5 -19.50 -6.08 -0.23
CA GLY A 5 -19.81 -5.63 -1.60
C GLY A 5 -21.26 -5.13 -1.76
N ILE A 6 -22.21 -5.76 -1.10
CA ILE A 6 -23.63 -5.37 -1.15
C ILE A 6 -23.87 -4.03 -0.44
N ILE A 7 -23.20 -3.77 0.68
CA ILE A 7 -23.32 -2.51 1.42
C ILE A 7 -22.73 -1.34 0.61
N VAL A 8 -21.61 -1.53 -0.06
CA VAL A 8 -21.01 -0.49 -0.91
C VAL A 8 -21.89 -0.20 -2.13
N VAL A 9 -22.46 -1.20 -2.78
CA VAL A 9 -23.38 -1.02 -3.91
C VAL A 9 -24.68 -0.33 -3.46
N LEU A 10 -25.24 -0.69 -2.31
CA LEU A 10 -26.42 -0.04 -1.74
C LEU A 10 -26.13 1.42 -1.34
N LEU A 11 -24.98 1.74 -0.78
CA LEU A 11 -24.58 3.11 -0.44
C LEU A 11 -24.40 3.97 -1.71
N VAL A 12 -23.82 3.43 -2.78
CA VAL A 12 -23.66 4.13 -4.06
C VAL A 12 -25.01 4.32 -4.75
N SER A 13 -25.90 3.33 -4.71
CA SER A 13 -27.23 3.44 -5.36
C SER A 13 -28.17 4.40 -4.62
N THR A 14 -28.15 4.45 -3.28
CA THR A 14 -28.93 5.43 -2.50
C THR A 14 -28.44 6.86 -2.68
N LEU A 15 -27.14 7.07 -2.89
CA LEU A 15 -26.57 8.39 -3.19
C LEU A 15 -26.96 8.90 -4.58
N CYS A 16 -27.15 8.04 -5.58
CA CYS A 16 -27.59 8.44 -6.91
C CYS A 16 -29.05 8.91 -6.98
N VAL A 17 -29.91 8.45 -6.08
CA VAL A 17 -31.38 8.72 -6.14
C VAL A 17 -31.76 10.08 -5.54
N THR A 18 -30.93 10.69 -4.69
CA THR A 18 -31.30 11.93 -3.99
C THR A 18 -30.84 13.23 -4.65
N VAL A 19 -30.15 13.17 -5.80
CA VAL A 19 -29.65 14.36 -6.50
C VAL A 19 -30.58 14.77 -7.66
N GLN A 20 -31.84 15.03 -7.39
CA GLN A 20 -32.76 15.64 -8.37
C GLN A 20 -32.81 17.19 -8.29
N GLY A 21 -31.82 17.82 -7.74
CA GLY A 21 -31.68 19.28 -7.72
C GLY A 21 -30.41 19.71 -8.44
N ARG A 22 -30.42 20.89 -9.08
CA ARG A 22 -29.34 21.57 -9.82
C ARG A 22 -28.08 21.81 -8.98
N THR A 23 -27.47 20.76 -8.45
CA THR A 23 -26.22 20.87 -7.66
C THR A 23 -25.04 20.83 -8.62
N PRO A 24 -24.11 21.82 -8.53
CA PRO A 24 -22.89 21.80 -9.35
C PRO A 24 -22.10 20.51 -9.10
N ALA A 25 -21.84 19.80 -10.17
CA ALA A 25 -21.02 18.60 -10.14
C ALA A 25 -19.70 18.82 -10.90
N TYR A 26 -18.70 18.05 -10.56
CA TYR A 26 -17.38 18.10 -11.17
C TYR A 26 -16.88 16.69 -11.47
N ILE A 27 -16.13 16.59 -12.55
CA ILE A 27 -15.28 15.40 -12.82
C ILE A 27 -13.84 15.85 -12.60
N ASP A 28 -13.15 15.23 -11.67
CA ASP A 28 -11.76 15.47 -11.35
C ASP A 28 -10.90 14.32 -11.89
N LEU A 29 -9.86 14.64 -12.67
CA LEU A 29 -8.78 13.70 -13.02
C LEU A 29 -7.58 14.04 -12.17
N GLU A 30 -7.02 13.07 -11.45
CA GLU A 30 -5.95 13.28 -10.48
C GLU A 30 -4.71 12.46 -10.82
N LEU A 31 -3.56 13.10 -10.63
CA LEU A 31 -2.25 12.46 -10.55
C LEU A 31 -1.64 12.78 -9.19
N GLY A 32 -1.12 11.79 -8.51
CA GLY A 32 -0.46 11.96 -7.21
C GLY A 32 0.83 11.17 -7.11
N GLY A 33 1.73 11.67 -6.29
CA GLY A 33 2.94 10.97 -5.93
C GLY A 33 3.39 11.36 -4.53
N GLY A 34 4.01 10.44 -3.83
CA GLY A 34 4.43 10.68 -2.47
C GLY A 34 5.43 9.67 -1.94
N ALA A 35 5.90 9.93 -0.74
CA ALA A 35 6.68 9.02 0.06
C ALA A 35 5.74 8.10 0.86
N VAL A 36 6.13 6.83 0.94
CA VAL A 36 5.47 5.82 1.76
C VAL A 36 6.43 5.40 2.85
N VAL A 37 5.94 5.40 4.07
CA VAL A 37 6.66 4.84 5.22
C VAL A 37 5.78 3.74 5.81
N MET A 38 6.35 2.55 5.95
CA MET A 38 5.68 1.42 6.58
C MET A 38 6.50 0.95 7.79
N PRO A 39 6.05 1.30 9.01
CA PRO A 39 6.65 0.71 10.22
C PRO A 39 6.29 -0.77 10.32
N TYR A 40 7.22 -1.56 10.79
CA TYR A 40 7.02 -2.99 11.07
C TYR A 40 7.12 -3.26 12.56
N GLY A 41 6.25 -4.14 13.04
CA GLY A 41 6.50 -4.90 14.25
C GLY A 41 7.04 -6.28 13.88
N GLY A 42 7.94 -6.85 14.66
CA GLY A 42 8.50 -8.18 14.46
C GLY A 42 9.98 -8.26 14.82
N PHE A 43 10.69 -9.15 14.18
CA PHE A 43 12.07 -9.51 14.46
C PHE A 43 13.06 -8.33 14.41
N ASP A 44 12.82 -7.37 13.54
CA ASP A 44 13.62 -6.14 13.40
C ASP A 44 12.65 -4.97 13.27
N ASN A 45 12.53 -4.16 14.31
CA ASN A 45 11.72 -2.95 14.32
C ASN A 45 12.34 -1.93 13.37
N GLY A 46 11.93 -1.95 12.12
CA GLY A 46 12.47 -1.10 11.08
C GLY A 46 11.39 -0.37 10.30
N LEU A 47 11.85 0.49 9.42
CA LEU A 47 10.99 1.23 8.51
C LEU A 47 11.29 0.78 7.08
N VAL A 48 10.25 0.48 6.30
CA VAL A 48 10.39 0.54 4.84
C VAL A 48 10.04 1.94 4.40
N ALA A 49 10.96 2.55 3.69
CA ALA A 49 10.72 3.80 2.99
C ALA A 49 10.61 3.51 1.49
N GLY A 50 9.71 4.22 0.85
CA GLY A 50 9.47 4.03 -0.56
C GLY A 50 8.64 5.14 -1.17
N GLY A 51 8.12 4.88 -2.35
CA GLY A 51 7.29 5.80 -3.10
C GLY A 51 5.91 5.24 -3.40
N ASN A 52 4.97 6.13 -3.60
CA ASN A 52 3.65 5.81 -4.12
C ASN A 52 3.35 6.69 -5.33
N PHE A 53 2.58 6.16 -6.26
CA PHE A 53 2.03 6.88 -7.38
C PHE A 53 0.56 6.53 -7.53
N ASP A 54 -0.28 7.58 -7.68
CA ASP A 54 -1.72 7.49 -7.83
C ASP A 54 -2.17 8.13 -9.13
N PHE A 55 -3.07 7.47 -9.83
CA PHE A 55 -3.83 8.03 -10.95
C PHE A 55 -5.30 7.68 -10.76
N GLY A 56 -6.21 8.66 -10.93
CA GLY A 56 -7.63 8.39 -10.74
C GLY A 56 -8.56 9.44 -11.30
N ALA A 57 -9.83 9.08 -11.30
CA ALA A 57 -10.94 9.97 -11.62
C ALA A 57 -11.93 9.99 -10.46
N LYS A 58 -12.47 11.17 -10.14
CA LYS A 58 -13.47 11.39 -9.10
C LYS A 58 -14.65 12.17 -9.64
N TYR A 59 -15.82 11.82 -9.15
CA TYR A 59 -17.02 12.62 -9.30
C TYR A 59 -17.28 13.36 -7.98
N ALA A 60 -17.41 14.68 -8.05
CA ALA A 60 -17.58 15.54 -6.90
C ALA A 60 -18.88 16.36 -7.01
N ILE A 61 -19.65 16.39 -5.94
CA ILE A 61 -20.96 17.08 -5.86
C ILE A 61 -20.88 18.12 -4.73
N LEU A 62 -21.31 19.33 -4.99
CA LEU A 62 -21.48 20.38 -3.98
C LEU A 62 -22.90 20.35 -3.42
N PHE A 63 -23.06 19.98 -2.15
CA PHE A 63 -24.35 20.01 -1.47
C PHE A 63 -24.88 21.44 -1.28
N ASN A 64 -23.96 22.36 -0.99
CA ASN A 64 -24.28 23.75 -0.80
C ASN A 64 -23.24 24.64 -1.50
N PRO A 65 -23.54 25.10 -2.72
CA PRO A 65 -22.61 25.93 -3.50
C PRO A 65 -22.20 27.24 -2.82
N ARG A 66 -23.08 27.81 -1.98
CA ARG A 66 -22.80 29.04 -1.23
C ARG A 66 -21.86 28.81 -0.06
N LYS A 67 -21.99 27.66 0.61
CA LYS A 67 -21.14 27.26 1.76
C LYS A 67 -19.89 26.47 1.37
N GLY A 68 -19.81 25.99 0.13
CA GLY A 68 -18.61 25.30 -0.38
C GLY A 68 -18.44 23.84 0.07
N TRP A 69 -19.40 23.23 0.74
CA TRP A 69 -19.36 21.84 1.17
C TRP A 69 -19.79 20.88 0.08
N GLY A 70 -19.11 19.78 -0.02
CA GLY A 70 -19.40 18.72 -0.99
C GLY A 70 -18.84 17.36 -0.60
N MET A 71 -19.09 16.39 -1.47
CA MET A 71 -18.60 15.02 -1.36
C MET A 71 -18.05 14.58 -2.71
N SER A 72 -17.03 13.77 -2.69
CA SER A 72 -16.47 13.15 -3.89
C SER A 72 -16.23 11.67 -3.69
N PHE A 73 -16.42 10.91 -4.77
CA PHE A 73 -16.12 9.50 -4.85
C PHE A 73 -15.51 9.19 -6.20
N GLY A 74 -14.70 8.15 -6.28
CA GLY A 74 -14.01 7.86 -7.53
C GLY A 74 -13.39 6.48 -7.58
N ALA A 75 -12.61 6.30 -8.64
CA ALA A 75 -11.81 5.10 -8.84
C ALA A 75 -10.45 5.49 -9.45
N GLY A 76 -9.45 4.68 -9.17
CA GLY A 76 -8.11 4.91 -9.67
C GLY A 76 -7.20 3.69 -9.55
N LEU A 77 -5.97 3.88 -9.96
CA LEU A 77 -4.87 2.92 -9.82
C LEU A 77 -3.81 3.54 -8.91
N SER A 78 -3.22 2.71 -8.10
CA SER A 78 -2.16 3.11 -7.19
C SER A 78 -1.04 2.09 -7.20
N THR A 79 0.19 2.57 -7.08
CA THR A 79 1.37 1.72 -6.89
C THR A 79 2.08 2.09 -5.60
N PHE A 80 2.54 1.08 -4.88
CA PHE A 80 3.41 1.23 -3.72
C PHE A 80 4.72 0.54 -4.03
N GLN A 81 5.83 1.21 -3.78
CA GLN A 81 7.16 0.65 -3.88
C GLN A 81 7.91 0.93 -2.60
N GLY A 82 8.61 -0.06 -2.09
CA GLY A 82 9.44 0.09 -0.90
C GLY A 82 10.69 -0.76 -0.99
N THR A 83 11.74 -0.32 -0.33
CA THR A 83 12.99 -1.05 -0.21
C THR A 83 13.33 -1.21 1.25
N ARG A 84 13.74 -2.39 1.64
CA ARG A 84 14.17 -2.71 2.99
C ARG A 84 15.54 -3.37 2.96
N VAL A 85 16.37 -3.01 3.92
CA VAL A 85 17.63 -3.69 4.22
C VAL A 85 17.45 -4.43 5.53
N LEU A 86 17.68 -5.74 5.51
CA LEU A 86 17.62 -6.62 6.67
C LEU A 86 19.03 -6.98 7.12
N ASN A 87 19.27 -6.86 8.41
CA ASN A 87 20.42 -7.40 9.08
C ASN A 87 19.93 -8.08 10.36
N GLY A 88 20.25 -9.33 10.55
CA GLY A 88 19.80 -10.03 11.73
C GLY A 88 20.15 -11.51 11.72
N GLU A 89 19.92 -12.13 12.85
CA GLU A 89 20.15 -13.55 13.08
C GLU A 89 18.91 -14.13 13.76
N TYR A 90 18.44 -15.26 13.30
CA TYR A 90 17.26 -15.93 13.85
C TYR A 90 17.44 -17.44 13.83
N GLU A 91 16.73 -18.10 14.71
CA GLU A 91 16.77 -19.54 14.90
C GLU A 91 15.39 -20.13 14.71
N PHE A 92 15.31 -21.26 14.00
CA PHE A 92 14.08 -22.00 13.81
C PHE A 92 14.32 -23.49 13.98
N PRO A 93 13.43 -24.21 14.69
CA PRO A 93 13.43 -25.67 14.72
C PRO A 93 13.25 -26.22 13.32
N SER A 94 14.09 -27.15 12.92
CA SER A 94 14.08 -27.80 11.62
C SER A 94 14.36 -29.30 11.76
N VAL A 95 14.17 -30.03 10.66
CA VAL A 95 14.42 -31.48 10.62
C VAL A 95 15.27 -31.77 9.39
N ASP A 96 16.32 -32.55 9.55
CA ASP A 96 17.18 -32.95 8.44
C ASP A 96 16.57 -34.06 7.59
N ASP A 97 17.26 -34.48 6.52
CA ASP A 97 16.85 -35.55 5.60
C ASP A 97 16.76 -36.93 6.24
N GLN A 98 17.34 -37.12 7.43
CA GLN A 98 17.30 -38.33 8.22
C GLN A 98 16.22 -38.29 9.33
N GLY A 99 15.39 -37.21 9.35
CA GLY A 99 14.34 -37.04 10.35
C GLY A 99 14.85 -36.56 11.72
N ARG A 100 16.10 -36.09 11.82
CA ARG A 100 16.66 -35.62 13.08
C ARG A 100 16.36 -34.14 13.27
N ALA A 101 15.87 -33.80 14.45
CA ALA A 101 15.61 -32.41 14.81
C ALA A 101 16.91 -31.63 15.02
N PHE A 102 16.97 -30.40 14.53
CA PHE A 102 18.06 -29.49 14.76
C PHE A 102 17.55 -28.04 14.80
N LEU A 103 18.34 -27.13 15.34
CA LEU A 103 18.06 -25.71 15.31
C LEU A 103 18.80 -25.07 14.13
N LEU A 104 18.04 -24.58 13.14
CA LEU A 104 18.59 -23.87 12.00
C LEU A 104 18.83 -22.42 12.42
N ASN A 105 20.08 -21.99 12.49
CA ASN A 105 20.45 -20.61 12.68
C ASN A 105 20.74 -19.98 11.31
N THR A 106 20.09 -18.86 11.04
CA THR A 106 20.24 -18.12 9.79
C THR A 106 20.58 -16.67 10.10
N LYS A 107 21.73 -16.24 9.66
CA LYS A 107 22.19 -14.86 9.73
C LYS A 107 22.09 -14.22 8.35
N VAL A 108 21.41 -13.08 8.27
CA VAL A 108 21.32 -12.26 7.05
C VAL A 108 22.10 -10.97 7.23
N GLN A 109 22.83 -10.57 6.19
CA GLN A 109 23.63 -9.34 6.18
C GLN A 109 23.37 -8.58 4.89
N ASN A 110 23.07 -7.28 5.02
CA ASN A 110 22.81 -6.37 3.90
C ASN A 110 21.73 -6.90 2.93
N TRP A 111 20.80 -7.71 3.43
CA TRP A 111 19.75 -8.31 2.64
C TRP A 111 18.74 -7.26 2.22
N THR A 112 18.79 -6.89 0.94
CA THR A 112 17.98 -5.81 0.37
C THR A 112 16.82 -6.38 -0.43
N GLU A 113 15.62 -6.26 0.13
CA GLU A 113 14.38 -6.65 -0.51
C GLU A 113 13.62 -5.42 -1.01
N ARG A 114 13.33 -5.40 -2.31
CA ARG A 114 12.46 -4.41 -2.96
C ARG A 114 11.08 -5.01 -3.12
N GLN A 115 10.06 -4.25 -2.73
CA GLN A 115 8.67 -4.66 -2.79
C GLN A 115 7.88 -3.73 -3.70
N GLN A 116 6.89 -4.28 -4.38
CA GLN A 116 6.03 -3.55 -5.29
C GLN A 116 4.61 -4.08 -5.20
N VAL A 117 3.64 -3.18 -5.03
CA VAL A 117 2.21 -3.50 -4.95
C VAL A 117 1.45 -2.61 -5.91
N TYR A 118 0.59 -3.21 -6.72
CA TYR A 118 -0.36 -2.53 -7.60
C TYR A 118 -1.77 -2.74 -7.05
N SER A 119 -2.54 -1.66 -6.97
CA SER A 119 -3.87 -1.67 -6.36
C SER A 119 -4.85 -0.85 -7.19
N ALA A 120 -6.09 -1.29 -7.24
CA ALA A 120 -7.21 -0.41 -7.55
C ALA A 120 -7.54 0.40 -6.29
N ALA A 121 -7.92 1.66 -6.45
CA ALA A 121 -8.19 2.59 -5.35
C ALA A 121 -9.58 3.19 -5.49
N ILE A 122 -10.34 3.23 -4.39
CA ILE A 122 -11.69 3.80 -4.34
C ILE A 122 -11.73 4.85 -3.23
N PRO A 123 -11.51 6.13 -3.55
CA PRO A 123 -11.61 7.22 -2.58
C PRO A 123 -13.06 7.66 -2.39
N VAL A 124 -13.42 7.99 -1.14
CA VAL A 124 -14.67 8.66 -0.75
C VAL A 124 -14.31 9.77 0.22
N ASN A 125 -14.57 11.02 -0.16
CA ASN A 125 -14.17 12.18 0.64
C ASN A 125 -15.31 13.17 0.81
N VAL A 126 -15.34 13.82 1.95
CA VAL A 126 -16.06 15.07 2.18
C VAL A 126 -15.06 16.20 1.99
N PHE A 127 -15.44 17.24 1.30
CA PHE A 127 -14.56 18.38 1.08
C PHE A 127 -15.26 19.70 1.36
N TYR A 128 -14.45 20.69 1.70
CA TYR A 128 -14.83 22.08 1.78
C TYR A 128 -13.97 22.87 0.82
N GLN A 129 -14.58 23.76 0.03
CA GLN A 129 -13.84 24.68 -0.83
C GLN A 129 -14.27 26.12 -0.57
N HIS A 130 -13.27 27.00 -0.47
CA HIS A 130 -13.49 28.45 -0.38
C HIS A 130 -12.95 29.08 -1.65
N LYS A 131 -13.84 29.58 -2.50
CA LYS A 131 -13.46 30.32 -3.71
C LYS A 131 -14.46 31.43 -4.02
N LYS A 132 -13.95 32.52 -4.48
CA LYS A 132 -14.78 33.60 -5.08
C LYS A 132 -15.07 33.23 -6.53
N TYR A 133 -16.22 33.66 -7.03
CA TYR A 133 -16.62 33.41 -8.43
C TYR A 133 -15.50 33.78 -9.41
N ARG A 134 -15.10 32.87 -10.29
CA ARG A 134 -14.02 33.03 -11.28
C ARG A 134 -12.66 33.42 -10.69
N LYS A 135 -12.38 33.13 -9.45
CA LYS A 135 -11.09 33.38 -8.80
C LYS A 135 -10.52 32.06 -8.26
N SER A 136 -9.20 32.06 -8.07
CA SER A 136 -8.52 30.98 -7.34
C SER A 136 -9.02 30.91 -5.91
N GLY A 137 -8.91 29.74 -5.30
CA GLY A 137 -9.34 29.47 -3.94
C GLY A 137 -8.51 28.38 -3.29
N TRP A 138 -8.97 27.92 -2.16
CA TRP A 138 -8.39 26.78 -1.45
C TRP A 138 -9.46 25.76 -1.13
N PHE A 139 -9.04 24.53 -0.86
CA PHE A 139 -9.91 23.48 -0.41
C PHE A 139 -9.23 22.59 0.61
N GLY A 140 -10.02 21.96 1.45
CA GLY A 140 -9.61 20.87 2.31
C GLY A 140 -10.55 19.70 2.14
N SER A 141 -10.06 18.49 2.22
CA SER A 141 -10.89 17.30 2.19
C SER A 141 -10.39 16.25 3.19
N PHE A 142 -11.35 15.51 3.72
CA PHE A 142 -11.12 14.37 4.59
C PHE A 142 -11.97 13.20 4.10
N GLY A 143 -11.44 11.98 4.18
CA GLY A 143 -12.19 10.80 3.76
C GLY A 143 -11.45 9.50 3.97
N LEU A 144 -12.00 8.47 3.35
CA LEU A 144 -11.46 7.12 3.35
C LEU A 144 -11.08 6.73 1.92
N LYS A 145 -10.05 5.93 1.80
CA LYS A 145 -9.63 5.35 0.52
C LYS A 145 -9.43 3.85 0.72
N LEU A 146 -10.14 3.07 -0.08
CA LEU A 146 -10.02 1.63 -0.12
C LEU A 146 -9.05 1.25 -1.22
N TYR A 147 -8.03 0.48 -0.89
CA TYR A 147 -7.11 -0.13 -1.84
C TYR A 147 -7.41 -1.62 -1.97
N ILE A 148 -7.53 -2.08 -3.20
CA ILE A 148 -7.75 -3.47 -3.58
C ILE A 148 -6.51 -3.94 -4.33
N PRO A 149 -5.52 -4.53 -3.65
CA PRO A 149 -4.32 -5.04 -4.31
C PRO A 149 -4.68 -6.17 -5.27
N PHE A 150 -4.13 -6.14 -6.48
CA PHE A 150 -4.31 -7.18 -7.48
C PHE A 150 -2.99 -7.81 -7.92
N HIS A 151 -1.87 -7.15 -7.64
CA HIS A 151 -0.54 -7.72 -7.85
C HIS A 151 0.41 -7.20 -6.78
N ALA A 152 1.14 -8.10 -6.14
CA ALA A 152 2.19 -7.77 -5.20
C ALA A 152 3.37 -8.74 -5.35
N SER A 153 4.58 -8.20 -5.39
CA SER A 153 5.80 -8.96 -5.57
C SER A 153 6.95 -8.39 -4.76
N TYR A 154 7.91 -9.24 -4.46
CA TYR A 154 9.20 -8.86 -3.92
C TYR A 154 10.33 -9.34 -4.84
N ASN A 155 11.44 -8.65 -4.76
CA ASN A 155 12.69 -9.02 -5.43
C ASN A 155 13.86 -8.65 -4.52
N VAL A 156 14.70 -9.63 -4.23
CA VAL A 156 15.95 -9.41 -3.50
C VAL A 156 17.02 -8.99 -4.49
N THR A 157 17.70 -7.91 -4.22
CA THR A 157 18.68 -7.31 -5.11
C THR A 157 20.11 -7.56 -4.67
N GLN A 158 20.34 -7.76 -3.37
CA GLN A 158 21.65 -8.07 -2.78
C GLN A 158 21.48 -8.63 -1.37
N GLY A 159 22.51 -9.28 -0.86
CA GLY A 159 22.61 -9.72 0.52
C GLY A 159 23.34 -11.04 0.67
N ASP A 160 23.86 -11.27 1.86
CA ASP A 160 24.52 -12.51 2.25
C ASP A 160 23.66 -13.26 3.26
N ILE A 161 23.61 -14.57 3.09
CA ILE A 161 22.95 -15.50 4.02
C ILE A 161 24.01 -16.44 4.55
N ILE A 162 24.10 -16.55 5.85
CA ILE A 162 24.96 -17.52 6.53
C ILE A 162 24.06 -18.45 7.33
N THR A 163 24.14 -19.73 7.04
CA THR A 163 23.34 -20.78 7.74
C THR A 163 24.24 -21.74 8.47
N LYS A 164 23.81 -22.15 9.67
CA LYS A 164 24.44 -23.21 10.48
C LYS A 164 23.38 -24.02 11.22
N GLY A 165 23.67 -25.27 11.51
CA GLY A 165 22.79 -26.15 12.24
C GLY A 165 23.34 -26.50 13.61
N TRP A 166 22.49 -26.47 14.65
CA TRP A 166 22.84 -26.93 15.99
C TRP A 166 22.10 -28.23 16.30
N TYR A 167 22.85 -29.27 16.61
CA TYR A 167 22.36 -30.59 16.90
C TYR A 167 22.59 -30.96 18.36
N GLU A 168 21.52 -30.98 19.14
CA GLU A 168 21.59 -31.35 20.58
C GLU A 168 22.04 -32.78 20.77
N GLN A 169 21.56 -33.71 19.93
CA GLN A 169 21.89 -35.12 20.00
C GLN A 169 23.36 -35.43 19.69
N TRP A 170 24.13 -34.48 19.18
CA TRP A 170 25.57 -34.61 18.95
C TRP A 170 26.41 -33.81 19.96
N GLY A 171 25.90 -33.69 21.19
CA GLY A 171 26.57 -32.96 22.26
C GLY A 171 26.52 -31.44 22.15
N GLY A 172 25.51 -30.90 21.43
CA GLY A 172 25.35 -29.45 21.32
C GLY A 172 26.35 -28.79 20.40
N THR A 173 26.66 -29.41 19.25
CA THR A 173 27.66 -28.92 18.31
C THR A 173 27.01 -28.10 17.20
N TRP A 174 27.59 -26.93 16.88
CA TRP A 174 27.29 -26.17 15.69
C TRP A 174 28.01 -26.76 14.49
N ILE A 175 27.25 -27.01 13.43
CA ILE A 175 27.78 -27.44 12.14
C ILE A 175 27.74 -26.28 11.18
N GLU A 176 28.91 -25.86 10.73
CA GLU A 176 29.15 -24.80 9.78
C GLU A 176 29.83 -25.39 8.52
N ASN A 177 29.69 -24.73 7.36
CA ASN A 177 30.36 -25.14 6.12
C ASN A 177 30.11 -26.61 5.69
N LEU A 178 28.85 -27.03 5.75
CA LEU A 178 28.42 -28.31 5.22
C LEU A 178 27.35 -28.08 4.12
N PRO A 179 27.77 -27.64 2.92
CA PRO A 179 26.86 -27.19 1.86
C PRO A 179 25.85 -28.26 1.43
N GLN A 180 26.20 -29.52 1.49
CA GLN A 180 25.31 -30.65 1.20
C GLN A 180 24.10 -30.75 2.14
N HIS A 181 24.18 -30.19 3.34
CA HIS A 181 23.10 -30.08 4.29
C HIS A 181 22.52 -28.65 4.38
N GLY A 182 22.95 -27.76 3.48
CA GLY A 182 22.48 -26.39 3.44
C GLY A 182 23.16 -25.45 4.43
N PHE A 183 24.31 -25.83 5.02
CA PHE A 183 25.03 -24.97 5.93
C PHE A 183 26.22 -24.31 5.20
N GLY A 184 26.32 -22.99 5.29
CA GLY A 184 27.35 -22.23 4.64
C GLY A 184 26.97 -20.77 4.38
N MET A 185 27.79 -20.11 3.56
CA MET A 185 27.57 -18.72 3.16
C MET A 185 27.08 -18.68 1.70
N TYR A 186 25.98 -17.96 1.48
CA TYR A 186 25.34 -17.80 0.18
C TYR A 186 25.16 -16.32 -0.14
N ASN A 187 25.80 -15.85 -1.19
CA ASN A 187 25.75 -14.45 -1.66
C ASN A 187 25.13 -14.29 -3.05
N THR A 188 24.77 -15.39 -3.70
CA THR A 188 24.22 -15.40 -5.06
C THR A 188 22.73 -15.70 -5.12
N LEU A 189 22.10 -15.98 -3.98
CA LEU A 189 20.68 -16.25 -3.91
C LEU A 189 19.92 -14.92 -3.92
N LEU A 190 19.34 -14.56 -5.06
CA LEU A 190 18.53 -13.36 -5.25
C LEU A 190 17.07 -13.78 -5.55
N PRO A 191 16.34 -14.25 -4.55
CA PRO A 191 14.99 -14.74 -4.75
C PRO A 191 14.03 -13.63 -5.08
N SER A 192 13.01 -13.97 -5.86
CA SER A 192 11.85 -13.13 -6.14
C SER A 192 10.57 -13.94 -6.00
N GLY A 193 9.48 -13.29 -5.69
CA GLY A 193 8.22 -13.98 -5.51
C GLY A 193 7.02 -13.06 -5.36
N LYS A 194 5.89 -13.68 -5.08
CA LYS A 194 4.62 -12.97 -4.82
C LYS A 194 4.45 -12.74 -3.32
N ILE A 195 3.83 -11.62 -2.98
CA ILE A 195 3.42 -11.29 -1.62
C ILE A 195 1.90 -11.45 -1.53
N GLU A 196 1.41 -12.11 -0.49
CA GLU A 196 -0.02 -12.14 -0.22
C GLU A 196 -0.46 -10.84 0.44
N THR A 197 -1.49 -10.23 -0.12
CA THR A 197 -2.00 -8.93 0.32
C THR A 197 -3.47 -9.01 0.70
N SER A 198 -3.90 -8.13 1.59
CA SER A 198 -5.28 -7.92 1.98
C SER A 198 -5.79 -6.56 1.49
N LEU A 199 -7.09 -6.34 1.61
CA LEU A 199 -7.67 -5.02 1.42
C LEU A 199 -7.08 -4.04 2.42
N LEU A 200 -6.68 -2.86 1.95
CA LEU A 200 -6.19 -1.78 2.81
C LEU A 200 -7.19 -0.63 2.81
N VAL A 201 -7.59 -0.21 3.99
CA VAL A 201 -8.37 1.01 4.20
C VAL A 201 -7.46 2.08 4.78
N THR A 202 -7.46 3.27 4.20
CA THR A 202 -6.72 4.43 4.72
C THR A 202 -7.66 5.59 5.04
N ALA A 203 -7.34 6.34 6.08
CA ALA A 203 -7.88 7.66 6.29
C ALA A 203 -7.03 8.67 5.52
N GLN A 204 -7.66 9.57 4.78
CA GLN A 204 -7.00 10.54 3.93
C GLN A 204 -7.36 11.96 4.34
N LEU A 205 -6.37 12.84 4.43
CA LEU A 205 -6.52 14.27 4.61
C LEU A 205 -5.80 14.98 3.45
N GLN A 206 -6.45 15.96 2.84
CA GLN A 206 -5.88 16.76 1.76
C GLN A 206 -6.13 18.24 2.00
N PHE A 207 -5.17 19.06 1.62
CA PHE A 207 -5.29 20.51 1.62
C PHE A 207 -4.58 21.10 0.40
N GLY A 208 -5.22 22.05 -0.31
CA GLY A 208 -4.67 22.56 -1.54
C GLY A 208 -5.28 23.84 -2.05
N ALA A 209 -4.70 24.31 -3.15
CA ALA A 209 -5.14 25.49 -3.89
C ALA A 209 -5.88 25.09 -5.17
N ILE A 210 -6.94 25.83 -5.50
CA ILE A 210 -7.70 25.71 -6.75
C ILE A 210 -7.35 26.90 -7.62
N LEU A 211 -6.91 26.63 -8.83
CA LEU A 211 -6.57 27.60 -9.86
C LEU A 211 -7.67 27.61 -10.92
N HIS A 212 -8.25 28.77 -11.14
CA HIS A 212 -9.26 28.93 -12.17
C HIS A 212 -8.59 29.13 -13.54
N LEU A 213 -8.80 28.21 -14.47
CA LEU A 213 -8.23 28.27 -15.81
C LEU A 213 -9.24 28.87 -16.79
N ASP A 214 -10.49 28.38 -16.77
CA ASP A 214 -11.55 28.80 -17.67
C ASP A 214 -12.92 28.63 -17.00
N LYS A 215 -14.01 29.06 -17.65
CA LYS A 215 -15.40 28.94 -17.15
C LYS A 215 -15.76 27.50 -16.77
N LYS A 216 -15.22 26.50 -17.48
CA LYS A 216 -15.52 25.06 -17.31
C LYS A 216 -14.36 24.24 -16.74
N LYS A 217 -13.15 24.83 -16.62
CA LYS A 217 -11.94 24.11 -16.24
C LYS A 217 -11.24 24.76 -15.05
N GLU A 218 -10.87 23.96 -14.11
CA GLU A 218 -10.05 24.33 -12.97
C GLU A 218 -8.90 23.32 -12.84
N MET A 219 -7.82 23.75 -12.25
CA MET A 219 -6.72 22.88 -11.82
C MET A 219 -6.56 23.04 -10.31
N TYR A 220 -6.14 22.00 -9.63
CA TYR A 220 -5.76 22.13 -8.24
C TYR A 220 -4.46 21.41 -7.95
N VAL A 221 -3.78 21.90 -6.93
CA VAL A 221 -2.58 21.29 -6.35
C VAL A 221 -2.82 21.13 -4.87
N ALA A 222 -2.58 19.94 -4.34
CA ALA A 222 -2.82 19.62 -2.94
C ALA A 222 -1.69 18.79 -2.34
N GLY A 223 -1.32 19.10 -1.10
CA GLY A 223 -0.64 18.16 -0.24
C GLY A 223 -1.63 17.18 0.35
N TYR A 224 -1.21 15.94 0.57
CA TYR A 224 -2.03 14.93 1.21
C TYR A 224 -1.22 14.06 2.18
N ILE A 225 -1.93 13.55 3.17
CA ILE A 225 -1.46 12.51 4.08
C ILE A 225 -2.52 11.41 4.15
N GLU A 226 -2.07 10.16 4.13
CA GLU A 226 -2.90 8.98 4.30
C GLU A 226 -2.31 8.11 5.40
N HIS A 227 -3.17 7.56 6.25
CA HIS A 227 -2.81 6.64 7.32
C HIS A 227 -3.62 5.35 7.17
N GLY A 228 -2.96 4.21 7.11
CA GLY A 228 -3.60 2.91 7.07
C GLY A 228 -4.39 2.62 8.35
N ALA A 229 -5.56 2.04 8.21
CA ALA A 229 -6.38 1.59 9.35
C ALA A 229 -6.19 0.10 9.66
N ASN A 230 -5.61 -0.64 8.73
CA ASN A 230 -5.38 -2.08 8.86
C ASN A 230 -4.08 -2.49 8.16
N ASN A 231 -3.67 -3.72 8.40
CA ASN A 231 -2.49 -4.31 7.76
C ASN A 231 -2.76 -4.59 6.28
N MET A 232 -1.84 -4.17 5.42
CA MET A 232 -1.89 -4.39 3.97
C MET A 232 -1.48 -5.82 3.58
N PHE A 233 -0.62 -6.46 4.37
CA PHE A 233 -0.10 -7.79 4.11
C PHE A 233 -0.80 -8.84 4.97
N VAL A 234 -1.06 -10.01 4.36
CA VAL A 234 -1.66 -11.13 5.08
C VAL A 234 -0.56 -11.84 5.85
N ASN A 235 -0.62 -11.78 7.17
CA ASN A 235 0.26 -12.56 8.02
C ASN A 235 -0.40 -13.92 8.25
N LYS A 236 0.03 -14.93 7.52
CA LYS A 236 -0.27 -16.33 7.80
C LYS A 236 0.89 -16.86 8.64
N ASP A 237 0.66 -17.89 9.41
CA ASP A 237 1.58 -18.59 10.31
C ASP A 237 3.07 -18.24 10.14
N ALA A 238 3.73 -17.86 11.22
CA ALA A 238 5.14 -17.47 11.21
C ALA A 238 5.99 -18.60 10.58
N LYS A 239 6.40 -18.41 9.32
CA LYS A 239 7.29 -19.32 8.61
C LYS A 239 8.71 -18.80 8.74
N PRO A 240 9.72 -19.67 8.80
CA PRO A 240 11.10 -19.22 8.72
C PRO A 240 11.35 -18.46 7.41
N LEU A 241 12.18 -17.43 7.46
CA LEU A 241 12.53 -16.62 6.27
C LEU A 241 13.10 -17.49 5.16
N PHE A 242 13.89 -18.50 5.56
CA PHE A 242 14.43 -19.54 4.70
C PHE A 242 14.02 -20.90 5.21
N THR A 243 13.55 -21.77 4.32
CA THR A 243 13.38 -23.19 4.55
C THR A 243 14.34 -23.97 3.68
N THR A 244 15.10 -24.89 4.27
CA THR A 244 15.93 -25.83 3.53
C THR A 244 15.04 -26.98 3.03
N ILE A 245 15.00 -27.20 1.73
CA ILE A 245 14.37 -28.38 1.14
C ILE A 245 15.50 -29.25 0.63
N GLN A 246 15.73 -30.40 1.27
CA GLN A 246 16.49 -31.60 0.88
C GLN A 246 17.68 -31.52 -0.10
N ASN A 247 17.97 -30.40 -0.74
CA ASN A 247 19.08 -30.20 -1.67
C ASN A 247 19.64 -28.79 -1.58
N VAL A 248 20.96 -28.67 -1.69
CA VAL A 248 21.77 -27.45 -1.61
C VAL A 248 21.33 -26.31 -2.52
N ASN A 249 20.59 -26.60 -3.57
CA ASN A 249 20.12 -25.61 -4.55
C ASN A 249 18.64 -25.21 -4.33
N SER A 250 18.00 -25.64 -3.28
CA SER A 250 16.55 -25.46 -3.07
C SER A 250 16.21 -24.74 -1.76
N TYR A 251 16.87 -23.61 -1.49
CA TYR A 251 16.38 -22.71 -0.45
C TYR A 251 15.08 -22.07 -0.90
N GLN A 252 14.03 -22.26 -0.11
CA GLN A 252 12.80 -21.51 -0.29
C GLN A 252 12.86 -20.25 0.59
N TYR A 253 12.89 -19.10 -0.05
CA TYR A 253 12.71 -17.82 0.61
C TYR A 253 11.23 -17.51 0.68
N ASN A 254 10.72 -17.22 1.88
CA ASN A 254 9.30 -16.99 2.11
C ASN A 254 8.89 -15.52 2.00
N GLY A 255 9.85 -14.62 1.77
CA GLY A 255 9.63 -13.17 1.79
C GLY A 255 9.47 -12.64 3.20
N TYR A 256 9.94 -11.43 3.44
CA TYR A 256 9.91 -10.84 4.78
C TYR A 256 8.49 -10.69 5.33
N TYR A 257 7.56 -10.20 4.53
CA TYR A 257 6.18 -9.99 4.99
C TYR A 257 5.41 -11.28 5.28
N SER A 258 5.75 -12.35 4.59
CA SER A 258 5.11 -13.65 4.81
C SER A 258 5.63 -14.36 6.06
N SER A 259 6.83 -13.97 6.55
CA SER A 259 7.54 -14.73 7.55
C SER A 259 7.70 -14.01 8.89
N LEU A 260 8.04 -12.74 8.88
CA LEU A 260 8.54 -12.03 10.06
C LEU A 260 7.74 -10.77 10.42
N SER A 261 6.94 -10.21 9.51
CA SER A 261 6.19 -8.98 9.77
C SER A 261 4.86 -9.27 10.47
N THR A 262 4.65 -8.69 11.63
CA THR A 262 3.37 -8.81 12.37
C THR A 262 2.39 -7.69 12.03
N ASN A 263 2.87 -6.48 11.72
CA ASN A 263 2.04 -5.32 11.39
C ASN A 263 2.75 -4.44 10.36
N SER A 264 2.01 -4.05 9.32
CA SER A 264 2.50 -3.14 8.30
C SER A 264 1.40 -2.14 7.93
N ILE A 265 1.34 -1.05 8.68
CA ILE A 265 0.36 0.02 8.50
C ILE A 265 1.06 1.16 7.75
N PRO A 266 0.72 1.42 6.47
CA PRO A 266 1.39 2.45 5.70
C PRO A 266 0.97 3.87 6.15
N ILE A 267 1.94 4.77 6.12
CA ILE A 267 1.75 6.21 6.18
C ILE A 267 2.26 6.77 4.86
N ILE A 268 1.44 7.57 4.20
CA ILE A 268 1.75 8.14 2.89
C ILE A 268 1.66 9.65 2.99
N VAL A 269 2.68 10.35 2.51
CA VAL A 269 2.69 11.82 2.42
C VAL A 269 3.10 12.22 1.02
N GLY A 270 2.33 13.09 0.39
CA GLY A 270 2.61 13.42 -1.00
C GLY A 270 1.90 14.66 -1.52
N ILE A 271 2.02 14.84 -2.83
CA ILE A 271 1.40 15.93 -3.58
C ILE A 271 0.52 15.35 -4.67
N LYS A 272 -0.64 15.99 -4.88
CA LYS A 272 -1.58 15.67 -5.96
C LYS A 272 -1.82 16.90 -6.83
N VAL A 273 -1.91 16.65 -8.12
CA VAL A 273 -2.37 17.62 -9.12
C VAL A 273 -3.63 17.07 -9.75
N GLY A 274 -4.65 17.90 -9.89
CA GLY A 274 -5.90 17.47 -10.50
C GLY A 274 -6.44 18.51 -11.47
N TRP A 275 -7.08 18.01 -12.52
CA TRP A 275 -7.88 18.77 -13.46
C TRP A 275 -9.34 18.54 -13.17
N ARG A 276 -10.05 19.63 -12.96
CA ARG A 276 -11.47 19.65 -12.62
C ARG A 276 -12.28 20.20 -13.76
N PHE A 277 -13.24 19.41 -14.23
CA PHE A 277 -14.20 19.78 -15.27
C PHE A 277 -15.56 19.99 -14.62
N LYS A 278 -16.14 21.20 -14.82
CA LYS A 278 -17.47 21.49 -14.33
C LYS A 278 -18.50 20.94 -15.29
N ASP A 279 -19.44 20.18 -14.76
CA ASP A 279 -20.63 19.80 -15.46
C ASP A 279 -21.60 21.01 -15.44
N VAL A 280 -21.50 21.84 -16.47
CA VAL A 280 -22.38 22.99 -16.64
C VAL A 280 -23.50 22.55 -17.56
N HIS A 281 -24.58 22.03 -17.00
CA HIS A 281 -25.86 22.06 -17.68
C HIS A 281 -26.31 23.52 -17.75
N ASP A 282 -25.95 24.20 -18.83
CA ASP A 282 -26.50 25.53 -19.16
C ASP A 282 -27.99 25.37 -19.40
N CYS A 283 -28.79 25.53 -18.36
CA CYS A 283 -30.18 25.90 -18.55
C CYS A 283 -30.20 27.34 -19.08
N ASN A 284 -30.27 27.46 -20.40
CA ASN A 284 -30.61 28.70 -21.09
C ASN A 284 -32.08 29.11 -20.85
N CYS A 285 -32.69 28.75 -19.76
CA CYS A 285 -34.06 29.18 -19.41
C CYS A 285 -33.95 30.20 -18.31
N ILE A 286 -34.36 31.41 -18.65
CA ILE A 286 -34.66 32.62 -17.87
C ILE A 286 -33.67 33.73 -18.15
N ARG A 287 -33.79 34.29 -19.37
CA ARG A 287 -33.82 35.72 -19.59
C ARG A 287 -35.23 36.02 -20.12
N GLN A 288 -36.08 36.35 -19.22
CA GLN A 288 -37.20 37.28 -19.46
C GLN A 288 -37.30 38.17 -18.24
#